data_c74201fbf94817867b0a8c17fde48bc7
#
_entry.id   c74201fbf94817867b0a8c17fde48bc7
#
_cell.length_a   1.000
_cell.length_b   1.000
_cell.length_c   1.000
_cell.angle_alpha   90.00
_cell.angle_beta   90.00
_cell.angle_gamma   90.00
#
_symmetry.space_group_name_H-M   'P 1'
#
loop_
_entity.id
_entity.type
_entity.pdbx_description
1 polymer ?
#
loop_
_entity_poly.entity_id
_entity_poly.type
_entity_poly.pdbx_seq_one_letter_code
_entity_poly.pdbx_strand_id
1 'polypeptide(L)'
;TDSGALQDNLKTAIIKTQTLRQSIPAGDVKTAAQAAELEKDLTGLDEKLTTFRSLTPGVLISPFTAQVFGLFGDPLTVTIFFVPAVLALLLQHVSITFASLSIVREAHSGIMELFKVAPITAFEALVGKYLSYLFFEIILAGVITALAVWVLKIPILGNLLDYALAVFALLFTSLGVGFLISLISETDTQAVQYSMLLLLASIFFSGFFMDLRLM
;
A
#
# COMPACT_ATOMS: atom_id res chain seq x y z
N THR A 1 -6.82 -35.03 -18.19
CA THR A 1 -6.76 -36.29 -18.96
C THR A 1 -8.10 -37.02 -18.98
N ASP A 2 -8.89 -36.97 -17.93
CA ASP A 2 -10.18 -37.72 -17.84
C ASP A 2 -11.35 -37.07 -18.61
N SER A 3 -11.36 -35.76 -18.79
CA SER A 3 -12.47 -35.08 -19.49
C SER A 3 -12.55 -35.35 -21.01
N GLY A 4 -11.42 -35.70 -21.64
CA GLY A 4 -11.36 -36.11 -23.04
C GLY A 4 -11.97 -37.49 -23.26
N ALA A 5 -11.60 -38.41 -22.37
CA ALA A 5 -12.11 -39.78 -22.40
C ALA A 5 -13.63 -39.85 -22.14
N LEU A 6 -14.16 -38.98 -21.26
CA LEU A 6 -15.59 -38.87 -21.00
C LEU A 6 -16.35 -38.38 -22.24
N GLN A 7 -15.83 -37.39 -22.96
CA GLN A 7 -16.47 -36.87 -24.17
C GLN A 7 -16.46 -37.88 -25.32
N ASP A 8 -15.35 -38.64 -25.50
CA ASP A 8 -15.27 -39.71 -26.51
C ASP A 8 -16.22 -40.87 -26.20
N ASN A 9 -16.38 -41.21 -24.92
CA ASN A 9 -17.36 -42.18 -24.48
C ASN A 9 -18.81 -41.70 -24.69
N LEU A 10 -19.07 -40.42 -24.47
CA LEU A 10 -20.39 -39.81 -24.66
C LEU A 10 -20.75 -39.77 -26.14
N LYS A 11 -19.83 -39.37 -27.03
CA LYS A 11 -20.02 -39.41 -28.47
C LYS A 11 -20.27 -40.83 -28.98
N THR A 12 -19.52 -41.80 -28.45
CA THR A 12 -19.71 -43.20 -28.78
C THR A 12 -21.08 -43.71 -28.33
N ALA A 13 -21.56 -43.29 -27.16
CA ALA A 13 -22.91 -43.61 -26.67
C ALA A 13 -23.99 -42.99 -27.55
N ILE A 14 -23.85 -41.75 -28.00
CA ILE A 14 -24.78 -41.07 -28.90
C ILE A 14 -24.86 -41.86 -30.24
N ILE A 15 -23.73 -42.21 -30.84
CA ILE A 15 -23.69 -42.96 -32.08
C ILE A 15 -24.35 -44.35 -31.91
N LYS A 16 -24.08 -45.04 -30.80
CA LYS A 16 -24.75 -46.31 -30.50
C LYS A 16 -26.24 -46.19 -30.36
N THR A 17 -26.73 -45.13 -29.69
CA THR A 17 -28.14 -44.89 -29.52
C THR A 17 -28.82 -44.59 -30.86
N GLN A 18 -28.17 -43.84 -31.73
CA GLN A 18 -28.67 -43.58 -33.11
C GLN A 18 -28.74 -44.85 -33.97
N THR A 19 -27.71 -45.73 -33.90
CA THR A 19 -27.74 -46.98 -34.61
C THR A 19 -28.80 -47.94 -34.08
N LEU A 20 -29.00 -48.00 -32.77
CA LEU A 20 -30.09 -48.77 -32.16
C LEU A 20 -31.45 -48.27 -32.61
N ARG A 21 -31.67 -46.94 -32.64
CA ARG A 21 -32.90 -46.34 -33.11
C ARG A 21 -33.24 -46.71 -34.57
N GLN A 22 -32.22 -46.78 -35.44
CA GLN A 22 -32.38 -47.19 -36.85
C GLN A 22 -32.71 -48.67 -37.02
N SER A 23 -32.33 -49.50 -36.03
CA SER A 23 -32.58 -50.96 -36.07
C SER A 23 -33.90 -51.38 -35.42
N ILE A 24 -34.68 -50.47 -34.83
CA ILE A 24 -35.97 -50.76 -34.19
C ILE A 24 -37.03 -50.99 -35.28
N PRO A 25 -37.74 -52.13 -35.27
CA PRO A 25 -38.80 -52.38 -36.21
C PRO A 25 -39.94 -51.37 -36.11
N ALA A 26 -40.57 -50.96 -37.23
CA ALA A 26 -41.58 -49.91 -37.31
C ALA A 26 -42.85 -50.13 -36.47
N GLY A 27 -42.96 -51.24 -35.78
CA GLY A 27 -44.14 -51.58 -34.90
C GLY A 27 -43.93 -51.30 -33.42
N ASP A 28 -42.71 -51.00 -32.93
CA ASP A 28 -42.41 -50.83 -31.51
C ASP A 28 -42.25 -49.36 -31.11
N VAL A 29 -43.37 -48.65 -31.01
CA VAL A 29 -43.46 -47.21 -30.77
C VAL A 29 -42.90 -46.82 -29.37
N LYS A 30 -42.97 -47.73 -28.38
CA LYS A 30 -42.47 -47.47 -27.01
C LYS A 30 -40.95 -47.43 -26.96
N THR A 31 -40.28 -48.42 -27.57
CA THR A 31 -38.83 -48.53 -27.62
C THR A 31 -38.20 -47.41 -28.50
N ALA A 32 -38.90 -47.02 -29.55
CA ALA A 32 -38.48 -45.88 -30.39
C ALA A 32 -38.58 -44.52 -29.64
N ALA A 33 -39.61 -44.34 -28.81
CA ALA A 33 -39.75 -43.15 -28.00
C ALA A 33 -38.68 -43.03 -26.90
N GLN A 34 -38.41 -44.15 -26.23
CA GLN A 34 -37.37 -44.21 -25.18
C GLN A 34 -35.96 -43.98 -25.78
N ALA A 35 -35.66 -44.50 -26.98
CA ALA A 35 -34.41 -44.27 -27.67
C ALA A 35 -34.25 -42.77 -28.07
N ALA A 36 -35.32 -42.11 -28.49
CA ALA A 36 -35.34 -40.69 -28.83
C ALA A 36 -35.15 -39.78 -27.59
N GLU A 37 -35.72 -40.14 -26.43
CA GLU A 37 -35.54 -39.44 -25.19
C GLU A 37 -34.10 -39.58 -24.66
N LEU A 38 -33.51 -40.79 -24.75
CA LEU A 38 -32.14 -41.03 -24.37
C LEU A 38 -31.15 -40.27 -25.26
N GLU A 39 -31.40 -40.21 -26.56
CA GLU A 39 -30.60 -39.43 -27.52
C GLU A 39 -30.64 -37.95 -27.20
N LYS A 40 -31.81 -37.42 -26.81
CA LYS A 40 -31.98 -36.02 -26.37
C LYS A 40 -31.20 -35.71 -25.08
N ASP A 41 -31.27 -36.61 -24.13
CA ASP A 41 -30.56 -36.44 -22.86
C ASP A 41 -29.05 -36.50 -23.04
N LEU A 42 -28.55 -37.44 -23.87
CA LEU A 42 -27.12 -37.54 -24.19
C LEU A 42 -26.59 -36.32 -24.96
N THR A 43 -27.36 -35.81 -25.92
CA THR A 43 -27.00 -34.57 -26.66
C THR A 43 -27.02 -33.35 -25.73
N GLY A 44 -27.96 -33.26 -24.80
CA GLY A 44 -28.01 -32.19 -23.78
C GLY A 44 -26.83 -32.25 -22.80
N LEU A 45 -26.35 -33.46 -22.48
CA LEU A 45 -25.14 -33.65 -21.67
C LEU A 45 -23.86 -33.24 -22.44
N ASP A 46 -23.75 -33.56 -23.72
CA ASP A 46 -22.61 -33.16 -24.56
C ASP A 46 -22.53 -31.61 -24.71
N GLU A 47 -23.67 -30.95 -24.87
CA GLU A 47 -23.76 -29.50 -24.93
C GLU A 47 -23.35 -28.85 -23.61
N LYS A 48 -23.80 -29.39 -22.47
CA LYS A 48 -23.37 -28.92 -21.13
C LYS A 48 -21.87 -29.13 -20.89
N LEU A 49 -21.34 -30.32 -21.29
CA LEU A 49 -19.91 -30.60 -21.17
C LEU A 49 -19.04 -29.69 -22.05
N THR A 50 -19.49 -29.39 -23.26
CA THR A 50 -18.79 -28.43 -24.13
C THR A 50 -18.84 -27.01 -23.58
N THR A 51 -19.96 -26.60 -23.01
CA THR A 51 -20.11 -25.31 -22.33
C THR A 51 -19.18 -25.21 -21.10
N PHE A 52 -19.14 -26.26 -20.27
CA PHE A 52 -18.19 -26.32 -19.15
C PHE A 52 -16.72 -26.27 -19.57
N ARG A 53 -16.39 -26.87 -20.70
CA ARG A 53 -15.01 -26.91 -21.22
C ARG A 53 -14.59 -25.61 -21.88
N SER A 54 -15.53 -24.82 -22.39
CA SER A 54 -15.27 -23.48 -22.92
C SER A 54 -15.01 -22.44 -21.82
N LEU A 55 -15.35 -22.77 -20.57
CA LEU A 55 -14.99 -21.93 -19.42
C LEU A 55 -13.49 -22.02 -19.21
N THR A 56 -12.79 -20.88 -19.34
CA THR A 56 -11.36 -20.79 -19.10
C THR A 56 -11.04 -21.28 -17.68
N PRO A 57 -10.02 -22.15 -17.48
CA PRO A 57 -9.67 -22.67 -16.15
C PRO A 57 -9.49 -21.57 -15.09
N GLY A 58 -9.10 -20.38 -15.50
CA GLY A 58 -9.01 -19.20 -14.63
C GLY A 58 -10.34 -18.77 -14.01
N VAL A 59 -11.46 -18.95 -14.70
CA VAL A 59 -12.80 -18.58 -14.17
C VAL A 59 -13.28 -19.58 -13.11
N LEU A 60 -12.86 -20.84 -13.20
CA LEU A 60 -13.21 -21.88 -12.21
C LEU A 60 -12.36 -21.80 -10.94
N ILE A 61 -11.12 -21.32 -11.06
CA ILE A 61 -10.17 -21.21 -9.92
C ILE A 61 -10.31 -19.85 -9.25
N SER A 62 -10.64 -18.80 -9.99
CA SER A 62 -10.79 -17.43 -9.50
C SER A 62 -12.01 -16.77 -10.15
N PRO A 63 -13.25 -17.07 -9.66
CA PRO A 63 -14.48 -16.51 -10.21
C PRO A 63 -14.59 -14.98 -10.06
N PHE A 64 -13.73 -14.39 -9.23
CA PHE A 64 -13.63 -12.94 -9.02
C PHE A 64 -12.21 -12.48 -9.31
N THR A 65 -11.98 -11.94 -10.49
CA THR A 65 -10.81 -11.10 -10.78
C THR A 65 -11.12 -9.70 -10.26
N ALA A 66 -10.65 -9.36 -9.08
CA ALA A 66 -10.66 -7.99 -8.62
C ALA A 66 -9.66 -7.20 -9.50
N GLN A 67 -10.17 -6.46 -10.46
CA GLN A 67 -9.38 -5.43 -11.15
C GLN A 67 -9.37 -4.21 -10.24
N VAL A 68 -8.27 -4.00 -9.54
CA VAL A 68 -8.04 -2.76 -8.80
C VAL A 68 -7.68 -1.71 -9.84
N PHE A 69 -8.66 -0.91 -10.24
CA PHE A 69 -8.39 0.31 -11.01
C PHE A 69 -7.85 1.35 -10.03
N GLY A 70 -6.56 1.67 -10.14
CA GLY A 70 -6.02 2.85 -9.49
C GLY A 70 -6.74 4.08 -10.04
N LEU A 71 -7.33 4.90 -9.16
CA LEU A 71 -7.96 6.18 -9.52
C LEU A 71 -7.00 7.12 -10.28
N PHE A 72 -5.72 6.81 -10.34
CA PHE A 72 -4.64 7.58 -10.97
C PHE A 72 -3.95 6.86 -12.14
N GLY A 73 -4.61 5.89 -12.78
CA GLY A 73 -4.23 5.34 -14.09
C GLY A 73 -3.20 4.21 -14.10
N ASP A 74 -2.19 4.19 -13.24
CA ASP A 74 -1.22 3.10 -13.15
C ASP A 74 -1.36 2.35 -11.81
N PRO A 75 -1.11 1.02 -11.78
CA PRO A 75 -1.09 0.29 -10.52
C PRO A 75 -0.02 0.93 -9.63
N LEU A 76 -0.47 1.50 -8.48
CA LEU A 76 0.43 2.08 -7.49
C LEU A 76 1.49 1.04 -7.13
N THR A 77 2.68 1.21 -7.70
CA THR A 77 3.81 0.37 -7.36
C THR A 77 4.09 0.58 -5.87
N VAL A 78 4.40 -0.49 -5.15
CA VAL A 78 4.76 -0.45 -3.73
C VAL A 78 5.74 0.70 -3.43
N THR A 79 6.67 0.96 -4.34
CA THR A 79 7.65 2.03 -4.26
C THR A 79 7.02 3.43 -4.21
N ILE A 80 5.98 3.70 -5.02
CA ILE A 80 5.32 5.03 -5.07
C ILE A 80 4.59 5.34 -3.76
N PHE A 81 4.08 4.32 -3.07
CA PHE A 81 3.41 4.48 -1.79
C PHE A 81 4.40 4.57 -0.61
N PHE A 82 5.36 3.64 -0.55
CA PHE A 82 6.24 3.52 0.62
C PHE A 82 7.33 4.58 0.67
N VAL A 83 7.91 5.01 -0.47
CA VAL A 83 9.04 5.93 -0.45
C VAL A 83 8.66 7.31 0.12
N PRO A 84 7.56 7.98 -0.27
CA PRO A 84 7.18 9.24 0.35
C PRO A 84 6.92 9.12 1.85
N ALA A 85 6.31 8.02 2.29
CA ALA A 85 6.05 7.78 3.72
C ALA A 85 7.35 7.60 4.51
N VAL A 86 8.31 6.82 3.99
CA VAL A 86 9.64 6.67 4.60
C VAL A 86 10.39 7.99 4.66
N LEU A 87 10.34 8.79 3.59
CA LEU A 87 10.99 10.10 3.55
C LEU A 87 10.38 11.06 4.57
N ALA A 88 9.05 11.07 4.73
CA ALA A 88 8.37 11.87 5.75
C ALA A 88 8.80 11.46 7.16
N LEU A 89 8.87 10.15 7.46
CA LEU A 89 9.34 9.62 8.74
C LEU A 89 10.81 9.96 9.01
N LEU A 90 11.67 9.89 7.99
CA LEU A 90 13.08 10.28 8.11
C LEU A 90 13.22 11.78 8.40
N LEU A 91 12.52 12.63 7.67
CA LEU A 91 12.51 14.07 7.91
C LEU A 91 12.02 14.39 9.31
N GLN A 92 10.90 13.81 9.73
CA GLN A 92 10.34 13.96 11.07
C GLN A 92 11.38 13.57 12.14
N HIS A 93 12.03 12.40 11.98
CA HIS A 93 13.00 11.92 12.97
C HIS A 93 14.23 12.82 13.06
N VAL A 94 14.77 13.25 11.92
CA VAL A 94 15.92 14.16 11.86
C VAL A 94 15.58 15.48 12.54
N SER A 95 14.41 16.08 12.22
CA SER A 95 13.93 17.31 12.82
C SER A 95 13.83 17.21 14.35
N ILE A 96 13.14 16.17 14.84
CA ILE A 96 12.96 15.94 16.27
C ILE A 96 14.32 15.76 16.96
N THR A 97 15.21 14.96 16.39
CA THR A 97 16.51 14.66 16.99
C THR A 97 17.40 15.90 17.03
N PHE A 98 17.49 16.70 15.96
CA PHE A 98 18.27 17.93 15.97
C PHE A 98 17.72 18.96 16.95
N ALA A 99 16.40 19.16 16.96
CA ALA A 99 15.77 20.08 17.90
C ALA A 99 15.96 19.65 19.37
N SER A 100 15.83 18.36 19.66
CA SER A 100 16.00 17.82 21.01
C SER A 100 17.43 17.95 21.52
N LEU A 101 18.42 17.68 20.67
CA LEU A 101 19.83 17.82 21.02
C LEU A 101 20.27 19.27 21.18
N SER A 102 19.64 20.21 20.51
CA SER A 102 20.03 21.60 20.46
C SER A 102 20.08 22.22 21.85
N ILE A 103 18.98 22.15 22.61
CA ILE A 103 18.88 22.79 23.94
C ILE A 103 19.71 22.02 24.97
N VAL A 104 19.71 20.68 24.92
CA VAL A 104 20.50 19.85 25.83
C VAL A 104 21.98 20.18 25.72
N ARG A 105 22.52 20.29 24.51
CA ARG A 105 23.94 20.64 24.29
C ARG A 105 24.28 22.05 24.73
N GLU A 106 23.37 23.01 24.54
CA GLU A 106 23.57 24.37 25.02
C GLU A 106 23.55 24.46 26.55
N ALA A 107 22.70 23.68 27.21
CA ALA A 107 22.70 23.59 28.66
C ALA A 107 24.03 23.05 29.18
N HIS A 108 24.59 22.01 28.52
CA HIS A 108 25.86 21.42 28.90
C HIS A 108 27.10 22.30 28.56
N SER A 109 27.03 23.11 27.51
CA SER A 109 28.09 23.99 27.07
C SER A 109 28.21 25.30 27.87
N GLY A 110 27.29 25.57 28.80
CA GLY A 110 27.25 26.79 29.58
C GLY A 110 26.77 28.02 28.81
N ILE A 111 26.29 27.87 27.56
CA ILE A 111 25.73 28.94 26.74
C ILE A 111 24.48 29.55 27.40
N MET A 112 23.77 28.78 28.22
CA MET A 112 22.61 29.26 28.98
C MET A 112 22.99 30.38 29.94
N GLU A 113 24.22 30.46 30.45
CA GLU A 113 24.69 31.53 31.28
C GLU A 113 24.89 32.84 30.52
N LEU A 114 25.33 32.74 29.26
CA LEU A 114 25.43 33.88 28.34
C LEU A 114 24.08 34.50 28.03
N PHE A 115 23.03 33.71 27.94
CA PHE A 115 21.67 34.24 27.72
C PHE A 115 21.15 35.02 28.94
N LYS A 116 21.64 34.75 30.15
CA LYS A 116 21.25 35.49 31.36
C LYS A 116 21.81 36.92 31.41
N VAL A 117 22.95 37.15 30.75
CA VAL A 117 23.61 38.49 30.69
C VAL A 117 23.35 39.23 29.38
N ALA A 118 22.82 38.57 28.39
CA ALA A 118 22.45 39.17 27.10
C ALA A 118 21.11 39.91 27.21
N PRO A 119 20.96 41.06 26.56
CA PRO A 119 19.71 41.82 26.57
C PRO A 119 18.67 41.24 25.58
N ILE A 120 18.44 39.94 25.65
CA ILE A 120 17.49 39.19 24.81
C ILE A 120 16.52 38.43 25.71
N THR A 121 15.28 38.34 25.29
CA THR A 121 14.27 37.53 25.97
C THR A 121 14.39 36.06 25.59
N ALA A 122 13.98 35.17 26.50
CA ALA A 122 13.94 33.74 26.24
C ALA A 122 13.09 33.38 25.01
N PHE A 123 12.03 34.17 24.78
CA PHE A 123 11.18 33.99 23.60
C PHE A 123 11.91 34.33 22.29
N GLU A 124 12.63 35.45 22.24
CA GLU A 124 13.42 35.84 21.08
C GLU A 124 14.51 34.81 20.76
N ALA A 125 15.20 34.29 21.78
CA ALA A 125 16.17 33.23 21.63
C ALA A 125 15.53 31.95 21.08
N LEU A 126 14.37 31.56 21.58
CA LEU A 126 13.65 30.36 21.12
C LEU A 126 13.17 30.51 19.68
N VAL A 127 12.56 31.67 19.35
CA VAL A 127 12.07 31.95 17.98
C VAL A 127 13.24 31.99 16.98
N GLY A 128 14.33 32.67 17.33
CA GLY A 128 15.53 32.72 16.49
C GLY A 128 16.08 31.33 16.20
N LYS A 129 16.16 30.49 17.24
CA LYS A 129 16.59 29.10 17.11
C LYS A 129 15.63 28.29 16.24
N TYR A 130 14.34 28.40 16.48
CA TYR A 130 13.30 27.74 15.72
C TYR A 130 13.37 28.05 14.23
N LEU A 131 13.51 29.35 13.88
CA LEU A 131 13.66 29.78 12.49
C LEU A 131 14.95 29.24 11.85
N SER A 132 16.05 29.24 12.60
CA SER A 132 17.34 28.75 12.09
C SER A 132 17.29 27.26 11.76
N TYR A 133 16.71 26.44 12.65
CA TYR A 133 16.53 25.00 12.38
C TYR A 133 15.54 24.78 11.24
N LEU A 134 14.41 25.48 11.22
CA LEU A 134 13.40 25.37 10.17
C LEU A 134 14.00 25.69 8.79
N PHE A 135 14.82 26.75 8.70
CA PHE A 135 15.52 27.09 7.45
C PHE A 135 16.43 25.97 6.98
N PHE A 136 17.23 25.40 7.88
CA PHE A 136 18.12 24.28 7.55
C PHE A 136 17.36 23.03 7.11
N GLU A 137 16.25 22.74 7.77
CA GLU A 137 15.41 21.58 7.46
C GLU A 137 14.65 21.73 6.16
N ILE A 138 14.22 22.92 5.79
CA ILE A 138 13.62 23.20 4.47
C ILE A 138 14.63 22.88 3.35
N ILE A 139 15.90 23.26 3.52
CA ILE A 139 16.95 22.93 2.55
C ILE A 139 17.13 21.41 2.49
N LEU A 140 17.23 20.73 3.63
CA LEU A 140 17.38 19.29 3.71
C LEU A 140 16.19 18.56 3.05
N ALA A 141 14.97 18.99 3.35
CA ALA A 141 13.76 18.45 2.74
C ALA A 141 13.73 18.65 1.23
N GLY A 142 14.18 19.82 0.76
CA GLY A 142 14.34 20.11 -0.67
C GLY A 142 15.33 19.16 -1.35
N VAL A 143 16.48 18.91 -0.74
CA VAL A 143 17.50 17.97 -1.25
C VAL A 143 16.94 16.53 -1.29
N ILE A 144 16.31 16.10 -0.23
CA ILE A 144 15.72 14.73 -0.16
C ILE A 144 14.59 14.57 -1.18
N THR A 145 13.73 15.58 -1.33
CA THR A 145 12.68 15.59 -2.35
C THR A 145 13.25 15.56 -3.77
N ALA A 146 14.29 16.34 -4.03
CA ALA A 146 14.97 16.33 -5.32
C ALA A 146 15.59 14.96 -5.64
N LEU A 147 16.22 14.31 -4.65
CA LEU A 147 16.72 12.93 -4.78
C LEU A 147 15.58 11.93 -5.07
N ALA A 148 14.45 12.04 -4.38
CA ALA A 148 13.30 11.18 -4.61
C ALA A 148 12.75 11.31 -6.03
N VAL A 149 12.65 12.53 -6.54
CA VAL A 149 12.12 12.80 -7.89
C VAL A 149 13.13 12.43 -8.98
N TRP A 150 14.39 12.83 -8.84
CA TRP A 150 15.38 12.66 -9.92
C TRP A 150 16.04 11.29 -9.94
N VAL A 151 16.36 10.72 -8.76
CA VAL A 151 17.06 9.43 -8.67
C VAL A 151 16.06 8.28 -8.62
N LEU A 152 15.06 8.36 -7.73
CA LEU A 152 14.05 7.30 -7.58
C LEU A 152 12.89 7.43 -8.59
N LYS A 153 12.84 8.53 -9.37
CA LYS A 153 11.81 8.82 -10.40
C LYS A 153 10.38 8.72 -9.85
N ILE A 154 10.19 9.15 -8.60
CA ILE A 154 8.87 9.17 -7.98
C ILE A 154 8.15 10.44 -8.42
N PRO A 155 7.00 10.33 -9.11
CA PRO A 155 6.25 11.49 -9.52
C PRO A 155 5.59 12.17 -8.30
N ILE A 156 5.62 13.49 -8.23
CA ILE A 156 4.78 14.24 -7.29
C ILE A 156 3.36 14.24 -7.86
N LEU A 157 2.50 13.40 -7.28
CA LEU A 157 1.09 13.30 -7.66
C LEU A 157 0.32 14.42 -6.96
N GLY A 158 0.14 15.55 -7.62
CA GLY A 158 -0.62 16.68 -7.10
C GLY A 158 0.04 18.03 -7.31
N ASN A 159 -0.48 19.03 -6.60
CA ASN A 159 0.05 20.39 -6.67
C ASN A 159 1.33 20.49 -5.81
N LEU A 160 2.38 21.03 -6.39
CA LEU A 160 3.66 21.24 -5.70
C LEU A 160 3.52 22.14 -4.45
N LEU A 161 2.59 23.09 -4.49
CA LEU A 161 2.33 23.99 -3.37
C LEU A 161 1.72 23.23 -2.17
N ASP A 162 0.78 22.34 -2.42
CA ASP A 162 0.15 21.52 -1.36
C ASP A 162 1.18 20.58 -0.73
N TYR A 163 2.07 20.01 -1.56
CA TYR A 163 3.19 19.20 -1.08
C TYR A 163 4.13 20.03 -0.20
N ALA A 164 4.53 21.21 -0.66
CA ALA A 164 5.42 22.08 0.10
C ALA A 164 4.81 22.51 1.44
N LEU A 165 3.51 22.83 1.47
CA LEU A 165 2.79 23.17 2.69
C LEU A 165 2.72 21.98 3.66
N ALA A 166 2.48 20.77 3.15
CA ALA A 166 2.46 19.56 3.98
C ALA A 166 3.84 19.27 4.60
N VAL A 167 4.91 19.36 3.81
CA VAL A 167 6.29 19.22 4.31
C VAL A 167 6.63 20.31 5.32
N PHE A 168 6.29 21.56 5.03
CA PHE A 168 6.50 22.67 5.96
C PHE A 168 5.77 22.43 7.30
N ALA A 169 4.50 22.03 7.28
CA ALA A 169 3.74 21.73 8.47
C ALA A 169 4.35 20.56 9.27
N LEU A 170 4.84 19.52 8.55
CA LEU A 170 5.54 18.40 9.18
C LEU A 170 6.80 18.86 9.90
N LEU A 171 7.67 19.63 9.25
CA LEU A 171 8.90 20.14 9.84
C LEU A 171 8.63 21.06 11.02
N PHE A 172 7.68 21.98 10.83
CA PHE A 172 7.27 22.92 11.89
C PHE A 172 6.78 22.19 13.14
N THR A 173 5.93 21.19 12.98
CA THR A 173 5.42 20.41 14.12
C THR A 173 6.52 19.56 14.75
N SER A 174 7.37 18.91 13.92
CA SER A 174 8.45 18.05 14.39
C SER A 174 9.49 18.80 15.21
N LEU A 175 9.87 20.01 14.78
CA LEU A 175 10.75 20.90 15.56
C LEU A 175 10.15 21.23 16.92
N GLY A 176 8.85 21.58 16.97
CA GLY A 176 8.15 21.88 18.21
C GLY A 176 8.20 20.70 19.19
N VAL A 177 7.93 19.50 18.69
CA VAL A 177 8.02 18.27 19.51
C VAL A 177 9.46 18.01 19.95
N GLY A 178 10.45 18.20 19.09
CA GLY A 178 11.87 18.05 19.43
C GLY A 178 12.29 19.01 20.55
N PHE A 179 11.87 20.27 20.52
CA PHE A 179 12.12 21.20 21.61
C PHE A 179 11.41 20.79 22.90
N LEU A 180 10.21 20.23 22.86
CA LEU A 180 9.56 19.68 24.06
C LEU A 180 10.34 18.50 24.63
N ILE A 181 10.86 17.61 23.80
CA ILE A 181 11.72 16.49 24.23
C ILE A 181 12.98 17.02 24.92
N SER A 182 13.59 18.08 24.40
CA SER A 182 14.79 18.67 25.00
C SER A 182 14.58 19.19 26.41
N LEU A 183 13.36 19.65 26.75
CA LEU A 183 13.03 20.13 28.10
C LEU A 183 12.98 19.02 29.15
N ILE A 184 12.67 17.80 28.74
CA ILE A 184 12.60 16.63 29.63
C ILE A 184 13.88 15.78 29.61
N SER A 185 14.81 16.09 28.73
CA SER A 185 16.05 15.35 28.56
C SER A 185 17.20 16.01 29.32
N GLU A 186 17.88 15.25 30.16
CA GLU A 186 19.05 15.72 30.90
C GLU A 186 20.36 15.48 30.14
N THR A 187 20.39 14.52 29.23
CA THR A 187 21.58 14.13 28.47
C THR A 187 21.29 13.97 26.99
N ASP A 188 22.33 14.11 26.15
CA ASP A 188 22.25 13.87 24.70
C ASP A 188 21.68 12.48 24.39
N THR A 189 22.09 11.47 25.17
CA THR A 189 21.62 10.09 24.99
C THR A 189 20.14 9.95 25.26
N GLN A 190 19.61 10.59 26.30
CA GLN A 190 18.17 10.60 26.60
C GLN A 190 17.37 11.31 25.49
N ALA A 191 17.85 12.45 25.00
CA ALA A 191 17.22 13.18 23.92
C ALA A 191 17.07 12.31 22.65
N VAL A 192 18.14 11.60 22.29
CA VAL A 192 18.11 10.67 21.14
C VAL A 192 17.19 9.48 21.39
N GLN A 193 17.20 8.89 22.60
CA GLN A 193 16.33 7.77 22.94
C GLN A 193 14.84 8.15 22.86
N TYR A 194 14.45 9.31 23.41
CA TYR A 194 13.06 9.81 23.33
C TYR A 194 12.67 10.10 21.88
N SER A 195 13.57 10.64 21.06
CA SER A 195 13.34 10.85 19.63
C SER A 195 13.11 9.53 18.90
N MET A 196 13.86 8.47 19.23
CA MET A 196 13.68 7.14 18.66
C MET A 196 12.37 6.48 19.11
N LEU A 197 11.97 6.64 20.38
CA LEU A 197 10.70 6.15 20.88
C LEU A 197 9.53 6.81 20.14
N LEU A 198 9.63 8.12 19.89
CA LEU A 198 8.61 8.84 19.15
C LEU A 198 8.56 8.40 17.68
N LEU A 199 9.73 8.15 17.04
CA LEU A 199 9.77 7.60 15.69
C LEU A 199 9.06 6.23 15.64
N LEU A 200 9.35 5.36 16.59
CA LEU A 200 8.73 4.05 16.68
C LEU A 200 7.20 4.18 16.81
N ALA A 201 6.74 5.05 17.71
CA ALA A 201 5.32 5.35 17.86
C ALA A 201 4.72 5.87 16.54
N SER A 202 5.40 6.82 15.87
CA SER A 202 4.95 7.37 14.59
C SER A 202 4.80 6.30 13.51
N ILE A 203 5.72 5.34 13.42
CA ILE A 203 5.64 4.22 12.46
C ILE A 203 4.39 3.38 12.72
N PHE A 204 4.08 3.06 13.98
CA PHE A 204 2.92 2.25 14.33
C PHE A 204 1.60 2.99 14.09
N PHE A 205 1.51 4.27 14.50
CA PHE A 205 0.27 5.04 14.43
C PHE A 205 0.03 5.73 13.08
N SER A 206 1.03 5.80 12.19
CA SER A 206 0.89 6.45 10.88
C SER A 206 0.11 5.62 9.86
N GLY A 207 -0.26 4.36 10.18
CA GLY A 207 -0.84 3.43 9.20
C GLY A 207 0.19 2.86 8.21
N PHE A 208 1.48 3.17 8.40
CA PHE A 208 2.56 2.68 7.56
C PHE A 208 2.74 1.17 7.68
N PHE A 209 2.64 0.63 8.89
CA PHE A 209 2.87 -0.77 9.20
C PHE A 209 1.57 -1.57 9.37
N MET A 210 0.54 -0.96 9.95
CA MET A 210 -0.76 -1.58 10.19
C MET A 210 -1.85 -0.77 9.50
N ASP A 211 -2.77 -1.48 8.84
CA ASP A 211 -3.97 -0.83 8.27
C ASP A 211 -4.79 -0.20 9.41
N LEU A 212 -5.05 1.11 9.29
CA LEU A 212 -5.85 1.88 10.26
C LEU A 212 -7.26 1.32 10.47
N ARG A 213 -7.74 0.46 9.56
CA ARG A 213 -9.03 -0.23 9.70
C ARG A 213 -9.00 -1.40 10.69
N LEU A 214 -7.81 -1.81 11.11
CA LEU A 214 -7.59 -2.91 12.08
C LEU A 214 -7.30 -2.38 13.50
N MET A 215 -7.20 -1.06 13.67
CA MET A 215 -7.12 -0.36 14.94
C MET A 215 -8.49 0.14 15.39
#